data_746099968a20d8d250368d124831c27d
#
_entry.id   746099968a20d8d250368d124831c27d
#
_cell.length_a   1.000
_cell.length_b   1.000
_cell.length_c   1.000
_cell.angle_alpha   90.00
_cell.angle_beta   90.00
_cell.angle_gamma   90.00
#
_symmetry.space_group_name_H-M   'P 1'
#
loop_
_entity.id
_entity.type
_entity.pdbx_description
1 polymer ?
#
loop_
_entity_poly.entity_id
_entity_poly.type
_entity_poly.pdbx_seq_one_letter_code
_entity_poly.pdbx_strand_id
1 'polypeptide(L)'
;MSNWQGYLRKMQAALDKTVGYTLFPDADALHVNDYLGQSLSLTHTGQIRCVECDRVTKKSFNQGYCYPCFRKLAACDSCIVSPEKCHFAAGTCREPEWALSHCQVPHIVYLSNTSSVKVGITRETQLPTRWIDQGATQARPIARVQTRHQSGLLEVLCAREVGDRTAWQAMLKGNGVAQDLEQIRLRLMASCEREIADLQLQHGEGAFELLVDAPETHIDYPVLTWPDKVKAHNFDKQAVVEGTLMGIKGQYLMFDTGVLNIRKFGGYEVEIRVTA
;
A
#
# COMPACT_ATOMS: atom_id res chain seq x y z
N MET A 1 -2.96 26.13 -19.80
CA MET A 1 -3.63 25.02 -19.09
C MET A 1 -2.64 23.87 -19.04
N SER A 2 -2.26 23.43 -17.87
CA SER A 2 -1.35 22.29 -17.74
C SER A 2 -2.12 21.00 -18.07
N ASN A 3 -1.50 20.13 -18.85
CA ASN A 3 -2.10 18.87 -19.30
C ASN A 3 -1.05 17.77 -19.20
N TRP A 4 -1.41 16.65 -18.62
CA TRP A 4 -0.57 15.46 -18.49
C TRP A 4 -1.29 14.26 -19.11
N GLN A 5 -0.54 13.38 -19.72
CA GLN A 5 -1.07 12.12 -20.23
C GLN A 5 -0.10 10.98 -19.92
N GLY A 6 -0.62 9.86 -19.45
CA GLY A 6 0.21 8.71 -19.17
C GLY A 6 -0.58 7.52 -18.60
N TYR A 7 0.14 6.43 -18.45
CA TYR A 7 -0.41 5.20 -17.83
C TYR A 7 -0.30 5.28 -16.31
N LEU A 8 -1.42 5.15 -15.63
CA LEU A 8 -1.44 5.17 -14.18
C LEU A 8 -0.60 4.04 -13.61
N ARG A 9 0.18 4.39 -12.62
CA ARG A 9 0.88 3.50 -11.72
C ARG A 9 0.63 3.96 -10.28
N LYS A 10 1.07 3.18 -9.32
CA LYS A 10 1.08 3.61 -7.92
C LYS A 10 1.73 5.00 -7.83
N MET A 11 1.08 5.96 -7.15
CA MET A 11 1.71 7.25 -6.88
C MET A 11 3.00 7.04 -6.11
N GLN A 12 4.07 7.73 -6.52
CA GLN A 12 5.23 7.87 -5.66
C GLN A 12 4.87 8.76 -4.46
N ALA A 13 5.34 8.36 -3.30
CA ALA A 13 5.10 9.09 -2.06
C ALA A 13 6.42 9.29 -1.32
N ALA A 14 6.63 10.49 -0.83
CA ALA A 14 7.76 10.85 0.01
C ALA A 14 7.26 11.34 1.38
N LEU A 15 7.88 10.83 2.45
CA LEU A 15 7.61 11.31 3.81
C LEU A 15 8.41 12.59 4.05
N ASP A 16 7.68 13.66 4.24
CA ASP A 16 8.20 14.94 4.68
C ASP A 16 7.27 15.45 5.81
N LYS A 17 7.32 16.73 6.16
CA LYS A 17 6.40 17.34 7.14
C LYS A 17 4.94 16.99 6.82
N THR A 18 4.58 17.00 5.55
CA THR A 18 3.35 16.45 4.98
C THR A 18 3.71 15.58 3.80
N VAL A 19 3.06 14.44 3.62
CA VAL A 19 3.37 13.51 2.51
C VAL A 19 3.29 14.22 1.16
N GLY A 20 4.37 14.13 0.39
CA GLY A 20 4.41 14.55 -1.02
C GLY A 20 4.01 13.41 -1.94
N TYR A 21 3.21 13.71 -2.98
CA TYR A 21 2.75 12.72 -3.96
C TYR A 21 3.07 13.14 -5.38
N THR A 22 3.57 12.17 -6.17
CA THR A 22 3.89 12.39 -7.58
C THR A 22 3.25 11.31 -8.45
N LEU A 23 2.59 11.74 -9.53
CA LEU A 23 2.17 10.91 -10.65
C LEU A 23 3.14 11.07 -11.83
N PHE A 24 3.24 10.06 -12.69
CA PHE A 24 4.08 10.05 -13.89
C PHE A 24 5.54 10.43 -13.64
N PRO A 25 6.22 9.83 -12.65
CA PRO A 25 7.55 10.28 -12.24
C PRO A 25 8.63 10.12 -13.31
N ASP A 26 8.41 9.20 -14.27
CA ASP A 26 9.37 8.87 -15.33
C ASP A 26 9.13 9.68 -16.63
N ALA A 27 8.18 10.62 -16.61
CA ALA A 27 7.81 11.46 -17.75
C ALA A 27 7.63 12.92 -17.29
N ASP A 28 6.53 13.57 -17.66
CA ASP A 28 6.15 14.87 -17.11
C ASP A 28 5.61 14.71 -15.70
N ALA A 29 6.47 14.75 -14.71
CA ALA A 29 6.13 14.51 -13.32
C ALA A 29 5.06 15.50 -12.82
N LEU A 30 3.94 14.97 -12.38
CA LEU A 30 2.87 15.76 -11.75
C LEU A 30 3.00 15.70 -10.24
N HIS A 31 3.44 16.78 -9.62
CA HIS A 31 3.42 16.96 -8.15
C HIS A 31 2.00 17.27 -7.73
N VAL A 32 1.27 16.24 -7.29
CA VAL A 32 -0.19 16.32 -7.08
C VAL A 32 -0.56 17.28 -5.97
N ASN A 33 0.30 17.46 -4.97
CA ASN A 33 0.08 18.40 -3.85
C ASN A 33 -0.13 19.85 -4.31
N ASP A 34 0.50 20.26 -5.43
CA ASP A 34 0.42 21.63 -5.94
C ASP A 34 -0.98 21.99 -6.47
N TYR A 35 -1.83 20.99 -6.64
CA TYR A 35 -3.19 21.12 -7.17
C TYR A 35 -4.29 20.96 -6.12
N LEU A 36 -3.94 20.93 -4.83
CA LEU A 36 -4.92 20.96 -3.75
C LEU A 36 -5.77 22.23 -3.82
N GLY A 37 -7.09 22.06 -3.75
CA GLY A 37 -8.06 23.14 -3.90
C GLY A 37 -8.34 23.56 -5.33
N GLN A 38 -7.69 22.93 -6.33
CA GLN A 38 -7.96 23.21 -7.74
C GLN A 38 -8.88 22.16 -8.36
N SER A 39 -9.64 22.56 -9.36
CA SER A 39 -10.50 21.65 -10.12
C SER A 39 -9.69 20.86 -11.13
N LEU A 40 -9.82 19.54 -11.11
CA LEU A 40 -9.13 18.63 -12.03
C LEU A 40 -10.15 17.77 -12.78
N SER A 41 -9.84 17.47 -14.03
CA SER A 41 -10.53 16.46 -14.84
C SER A 41 -9.55 15.36 -15.21
N LEU A 42 -9.87 14.12 -14.86
CA LEU A 42 -9.11 12.91 -15.21
C LEU A 42 -9.95 12.09 -16.19
N THR A 43 -9.48 11.96 -17.42
CA THR A 43 -10.18 11.25 -18.50
C THR A 43 -9.43 9.97 -18.87
N HIS A 44 -10.06 8.81 -18.68
CA HIS A 44 -9.56 7.55 -19.20
C HIS A 44 -9.76 7.49 -20.71
N THR A 45 -8.69 7.33 -21.48
CA THR A 45 -8.71 7.35 -22.96
C THR A 45 -9.27 6.07 -23.59
N GLY A 46 -9.55 5.05 -22.76
CA GLY A 46 -9.99 3.72 -23.23
C GLY A 46 -8.85 2.73 -23.44
N GLN A 47 -7.58 3.15 -23.30
CA GLN A 47 -6.44 2.27 -23.45
C GLN A 47 -5.94 1.76 -22.07
N ILE A 48 -5.64 0.47 -21.99
CA ILE A 48 -5.04 -0.17 -20.81
C ILE A 48 -3.80 -0.93 -21.27
N ARG A 49 -2.67 -0.72 -20.59
CA ARG A 49 -1.43 -1.47 -20.78
C ARG A 49 -1.02 -2.23 -19.52
N CYS A 50 -0.50 -3.42 -19.74
CA CYS A 50 0.05 -4.22 -18.65
C CYS A 50 1.26 -3.51 -18.03
N VAL A 51 1.27 -3.36 -16.70
CA VAL A 51 2.36 -2.71 -15.95
C VAL A 51 3.69 -3.47 -16.03
N GLU A 52 3.66 -4.72 -16.47
CA GLU A 52 4.83 -5.59 -16.58
C GLU A 52 5.34 -5.74 -18.00
N CYS A 53 4.50 -6.22 -18.91
CA CYS A 53 4.92 -6.53 -20.29
C CYS A 53 4.50 -5.49 -21.32
N ASP A 54 3.93 -4.38 -20.91
CA ASP A 54 3.46 -3.23 -21.72
C ASP A 54 2.43 -3.59 -22.81
N ARG A 55 1.93 -4.82 -22.83
CA ARG A 55 0.90 -5.27 -23.79
C ARG A 55 -0.40 -4.49 -23.58
N VAL A 56 -1.03 -4.06 -24.64
CA VAL A 56 -2.41 -3.56 -24.63
C VAL A 56 -3.35 -4.70 -24.19
N THR A 57 -4.24 -4.40 -23.28
CA THR A 57 -5.19 -5.35 -22.71
C THR A 57 -6.57 -4.71 -22.54
N LYS A 58 -7.62 -5.52 -22.59
CA LYS A 58 -9.01 -5.05 -22.38
C LYS A 58 -9.37 -4.94 -20.89
N LYS A 59 -8.57 -5.52 -19.99
CA LYS A 59 -8.85 -5.57 -18.57
C LYS A 59 -7.56 -5.64 -17.77
N SER A 60 -7.51 -4.88 -16.67
CA SER A 60 -6.44 -4.93 -15.68
C SER A 60 -6.78 -5.95 -14.58
N PHE A 61 -5.84 -6.84 -14.28
CA PHE A 61 -5.90 -7.79 -13.19
C PHE A 61 -4.88 -7.38 -12.12
N ASN A 62 -5.19 -7.61 -10.86
CA ASN A 62 -4.29 -7.35 -9.72
C ASN A 62 -3.56 -6.00 -9.81
N GLN A 63 -4.31 -4.91 -10.10
CA GLN A 63 -3.79 -3.54 -10.12
C GLN A 63 -2.78 -3.25 -11.27
N GLY A 64 -2.99 -3.81 -12.44
CA GLY A 64 -2.22 -3.40 -13.63
C GLY A 64 -1.77 -4.51 -14.56
N TYR A 65 -1.90 -5.79 -14.20
CA TYR A 65 -1.40 -6.89 -15.03
C TYR A 65 -2.40 -7.33 -16.10
N CYS A 66 -1.90 -7.75 -17.28
CA CYS A 66 -2.70 -8.53 -18.21
C CYS A 66 -2.91 -9.96 -17.67
N TYR A 67 -3.89 -10.69 -18.20
CA TYR A 67 -4.21 -12.05 -17.72
C TYR A 67 -3.02 -13.02 -17.78
N PRO A 68 -2.21 -13.09 -18.88
CA PRO A 68 -1.02 -13.94 -18.90
C PRO A 68 0.00 -13.60 -17.79
N CYS A 69 0.30 -12.33 -17.55
CA CYS A 69 1.20 -11.91 -16.47
C CYS A 69 0.61 -12.24 -15.10
N PHE A 70 -0.68 -11.96 -14.88
CA PHE A 70 -1.38 -12.31 -13.64
C PHE A 70 -1.29 -13.80 -13.32
N ARG A 71 -1.35 -14.67 -14.34
CA ARG A 71 -1.26 -16.13 -14.15
C ARG A 71 0.16 -16.63 -13.92
N LYS A 72 1.18 -15.95 -14.48
CA LYS A 72 2.56 -16.43 -14.53
C LYS A 72 3.44 -15.87 -13.41
N LEU A 73 3.28 -14.58 -13.09
CA LEU A 73 4.24 -13.88 -12.24
C LEU A 73 4.10 -14.27 -10.75
N ALA A 74 5.24 -14.34 -10.06
CA ALA A 74 5.30 -14.50 -8.62
C ALA A 74 4.64 -13.31 -7.88
N ALA A 75 4.80 -12.09 -8.40
CA ALA A 75 4.15 -10.88 -7.87
C ALA A 75 2.61 -10.96 -7.85
N CYS A 76 2.00 -11.91 -8.57
CA CYS A 76 0.57 -12.16 -8.63
C CYS A 76 0.16 -13.48 -7.95
N ASP A 77 1.09 -14.17 -7.32
CA ASP A 77 0.79 -15.42 -6.63
C ASP A 77 0.00 -15.20 -5.34
N SER A 78 -0.72 -16.22 -4.92
CA SER A 78 -1.54 -16.19 -3.68
C SER A 78 -0.70 -15.95 -2.43
N CYS A 79 0.55 -16.41 -2.40
CA CYS A 79 1.48 -16.17 -1.29
C CYS A 79 1.91 -14.69 -1.16
N ILE A 80 1.64 -13.84 -2.16
CA ILE A 80 1.82 -12.38 -2.02
C ILE A 80 0.76 -11.76 -1.10
N VAL A 81 -0.42 -12.37 -1.04
CA VAL A 81 -1.51 -11.94 -0.15
C VAL A 81 -1.53 -12.72 1.16
N SER A 82 -1.08 -13.98 1.11
CA SER A 82 -1.02 -14.92 2.25
C SER A 82 0.40 -15.46 2.40
N PRO A 83 1.35 -14.66 2.95
CA PRO A 83 2.78 -15.01 2.96
C PRO A 83 3.10 -16.26 3.76
N GLU A 84 2.27 -16.59 4.74
CA GLU A 84 2.36 -17.84 5.53
C GLU A 84 2.21 -19.11 4.67
N LYS A 85 1.65 -18.97 3.47
CA LYS A 85 1.49 -20.05 2.47
C LYS A 85 2.62 -20.09 1.45
N CYS A 86 3.74 -19.44 1.74
CA CYS A 86 4.87 -19.42 0.83
C CYS A 86 5.37 -20.83 0.54
N HIS A 87 5.52 -21.16 -0.74
CA HIS A 87 5.93 -22.48 -1.23
C HIS A 87 7.31 -22.47 -1.90
N PHE A 88 8.13 -21.45 -1.60
CA PHE A 88 9.50 -21.34 -2.11
C PHE A 88 10.35 -22.55 -1.71
N ALA A 89 10.33 -22.92 -0.43
CA ALA A 89 11.08 -24.06 0.09
C ALA A 89 10.64 -25.42 -0.53
N ALA A 90 9.40 -25.49 -1.00
CA ALA A 90 8.87 -26.67 -1.73
C ALA A 90 9.32 -26.72 -3.21
N GLY A 91 10.08 -25.73 -3.69
CA GLY A 91 10.55 -25.66 -5.09
C GLY A 91 9.47 -25.34 -6.11
N THR A 92 8.29 -24.90 -5.70
CA THR A 92 7.14 -24.65 -6.58
C THR A 92 6.86 -23.16 -6.81
N CYS A 93 7.74 -22.24 -6.33
CA CYS A 93 7.63 -20.83 -6.60
C CYS A 93 7.60 -20.55 -8.10
N ARG A 94 6.70 -19.67 -8.56
CA ARG A 94 6.55 -19.32 -9.98
C ARG A 94 7.81 -18.71 -10.59
N GLU A 95 8.52 -17.88 -9.83
CA GLU A 95 9.74 -17.17 -10.25
C GLU A 95 10.75 -17.18 -9.08
N PRO A 96 11.55 -18.26 -8.92
CA PRO A 96 12.50 -18.37 -7.80
C PRO A 96 13.53 -17.24 -7.78
N GLU A 97 14.05 -16.84 -8.95
CA GLU A 97 15.05 -15.76 -9.05
C GLU A 97 14.49 -14.42 -8.57
N TRP A 98 13.23 -14.10 -8.97
CA TRP A 98 12.55 -12.92 -8.46
C TRP A 98 12.35 -12.99 -6.94
N ALA A 99 12.03 -14.18 -6.43
CA ALA A 99 11.82 -14.37 -5.00
C ALA A 99 13.08 -14.11 -4.16
N LEU A 100 14.28 -14.36 -4.69
CA LEU A 100 15.54 -14.09 -3.99
C LEU A 100 15.67 -12.61 -3.60
N SER A 101 15.24 -11.69 -4.48
CA SER A 101 15.32 -10.24 -4.24
C SER A 101 14.06 -9.62 -3.61
N HIS A 102 12.95 -10.37 -3.55
CA HIS A 102 11.66 -9.86 -3.10
C HIS A 102 11.10 -10.55 -1.86
N CYS A 103 11.36 -11.83 -1.69
CA CYS A 103 10.80 -12.63 -0.62
C CYS A 103 11.87 -13.18 0.34
N GLN A 104 13.08 -13.51 -0.19
CA GLN A 104 14.21 -14.02 0.59
C GLN A 104 15.14 -12.88 1.06
N VAL A 105 14.54 -11.77 1.45
CA VAL A 105 15.22 -10.55 1.96
C VAL A 105 14.54 -10.10 3.25
N PRO A 106 15.21 -9.27 4.06
CA PRO A 106 14.63 -8.81 5.32
C PRO A 106 13.28 -8.11 5.16
N HIS A 107 12.37 -8.49 6.05
CA HIS A 107 11.02 -7.92 6.17
C HIS A 107 10.80 -7.36 7.57
N ILE A 108 9.98 -6.34 7.63
CA ILE A 108 9.52 -5.72 8.88
C ILE A 108 8.06 -6.10 9.12
N VAL A 109 7.80 -6.60 10.32
CA VAL A 109 6.44 -6.68 10.88
C VAL A 109 6.22 -5.42 11.71
N TYR A 110 5.09 -4.76 11.55
CA TYR A 110 4.82 -3.47 12.16
C TYR A 110 3.35 -3.34 12.61
N LEU A 111 3.12 -2.50 13.60
CA LEU A 111 1.81 -1.96 13.91
C LEU A 111 1.58 -0.67 13.13
N SER A 112 0.37 -0.46 12.66
CA SER A 112 -0.03 0.79 12.02
C SER A 112 -1.46 1.18 12.36
N ASN A 113 -1.68 2.46 12.60
CA ASN A 113 -3.00 3.04 12.78
C ASN A 113 -3.47 3.63 11.45
N THR A 114 -4.47 3.02 10.84
CA THR A 114 -5.05 3.46 9.55
C THR A 114 -6.47 3.98 9.71
N SER A 115 -7.36 3.17 10.26
CA SER A 115 -8.70 3.49 10.78
C SER A 115 -8.93 2.79 12.12
N SER A 116 -8.09 1.84 12.41
CA SER A 116 -7.85 1.12 13.66
C SER A 116 -6.42 0.62 13.62
N VAL A 117 -5.89 0.19 14.76
CA VAL A 117 -4.57 -0.43 14.79
C VAL A 117 -4.64 -1.83 14.17
N LYS A 118 -3.68 -2.12 13.32
CA LYS A 118 -3.50 -3.42 12.69
C LYS A 118 -2.03 -3.81 12.63
N VAL A 119 -1.77 -5.09 12.49
CA VAL A 119 -0.48 -5.61 12.09
C VAL A 119 -0.35 -5.58 10.56
N GLY A 120 0.87 -5.44 10.08
CA GLY A 120 1.18 -5.53 8.66
C GLY A 120 2.64 -5.86 8.44
N ILE A 121 2.98 -6.24 7.21
CA ILE A 121 4.32 -6.61 6.80
C ILE A 121 4.78 -5.85 5.58
N THR A 122 6.09 -5.69 5.46
CA THR A 122 6.71 -5.13 4.26
C THR A 122 8.18 -5.52 4.17
N ARG A 123 8.76 -5.46 2.98
CA ARG A 123 10.23 -5.47 2.87
C ARG A 123 10.80 -4.26 3.60
N GLU A 124 11.93 -4.44 4.27
CA GLU A 124 12.60 -3.36 5.00
C GLU A 124 12.84 -2.12 4.12
N THR A 125 13.23 -2.33 2.85
CA THR A 125 13.48 -1.26 1.87
C THR A 125 12.23 -0.49 1.42
N GLN A 126 11.03 -0.91 1.81
CA GLN A 126 9.78 -0.26 1.46
C GLN A 126 9.22 0.64 2.58
N LEU A 127 9.97 0.86 3.63
CA LEU A 127 9.64 1.83 4.65
C LEU A 127 10.21 3.22 4.27
N PRO A 128 9.47 4.31 4.55
CA PRO A 128 8.11 4.39 5.11
C PRO A 128 7.00 4.29 4.05
N THR A 129 7.33 4.12 2.76
CA THR A 129 6.39 4.15 1.63
C THR A 129 5.19 3.22 1.83
N ARG A 130 5.41 2.02 2.40
CA ARG A 130 4.33 1.06 2.67
C ARG A 130 3.30 1.59 3.65
N TRP A 131 3.71 2.30 4.67
CA TRP A 131 2.80 2.93 5.66
C TRP A 131 1.97 4.02 5.00
N ILE A 132 2.61 4.86 4.20
CA ILE A 132 1.96 5.93 3.43
C ILE A 132 0.93 5.33 2.47
N ASP A 133 1.29 4.31 1.69
CA ASP A 133 0.39 3.63 0.73
C ASP A 133 -0.88 3.09 1.39
N GLN A 134 -0.80 2.69 2.65
CA GLN A 134 -1.92 2.17 3.42
C GLN A 134 -2.73 3.27 4.13
N GLY A 135 -2.29 4.51 4.08
CA GLY A 135 -2.93 5.63 4.75
C GLY A 135 -2.76 5.63 6.27
N ALA A 136 -1.66 5.05 6.77
CA ALA A 136 -1.35 5.04 8.19
C ALA A 136 -1.01 6.44 8.70
N THR A 137 -1.55 6.83 9.85
CA THR A 137 -1.21 8.09 10.55
C THR A 137 -0.14 7.90 11.61
N GLN A 138 -0.01 6.66 12.09
CA GLN A 138 1.03 6.21 13.02
C GLN A 138 1.50 4.83 12.58
N ALA A 139 2.79 4.57 12.66
CA ALA A 139 3.35 3.25 12.42
C ALA A 139 4.57 3.00 13.30
N ARG A 140 4.72 1.74 13.76
CA ARG A 140 5.85 1.32 14.58
C ARG A 140 6.31 -0.07 14.17
N PRO A 141 7.58 -0.27 13.80
CA PRO A 141 8.18 -1.60 13.62
C PRO A 141 8.13 -2.38 14.94
N ILE A 142 7.83 -3.68 14.87
CA ILE A 142 7.80 -4.54 16.05
C ILE A 142 8.76 -5.73 15.94
N ALA A 143 9.02 -6.19 14.72
CA ALA A 143 10.02 -7.24 14.49
C ALA A 143 10.64 -7.11 13.11
N ARG A 144 11.89 -7.58 12.99
CA ARG A 144 12.62 -7.79 11.74
C ARG A 144 12.83 -9.28 11.55
N VAL A 145 12.51 -9.77 10.35
CA VAL A 145 12.64 -11.18 10.00
C VAL A 145 13.38 -11.34 8.68
N GLN A 146 13.97 -12.52 8.43
CA GLN A 146 14.87 -12.73 7.28
C GLN A 146 14.10 -12.94 5.97
N THR A 147 12.84 -13.40 6.01
CA THR A 147 12.09 -13.72 4.82
C THR A 147 10.63 -13.26 4.90
N ARG A 148 9.99 -13.12 3.74
CA ARG A 148 8.55 -12.84 3.63
C ARG A 148 7.71 -13.92 4.30
N HIS A 149 8.10 -15.19 4.18
CA HIS A 149 7.38 -16.30 4.83
C HIS A 149 7.34 -16.12 6.34
N GLN A 150 8.49 -15.87 6.96
CA GLN A 150 8.58 -15.63 8.40
C GLN A 150 7.75 -14.42 8.84
N SER A 151 7.74 -13.33 8.03
CA SER A 151 6.89 -12.18 8.33
C SER A 151 5.41 -12.54 8.31
N GLY A 152 4.98 -13.39 7.36
CA GLY A 152 3.61 -13.88 7.28
C GLY A 152 3.19 -14.75 8.47
N LEU A 153 4.09 -15.62 8.95
CA LEU A 153 3.84 -16.44 10.15
C LEU A 153 3.61 -15.55 11.39
N LEU A 154 4.46 -14.54 11.58
CA LEU A 154 4.31 -13.60 12.69
C LEU A 154 3.09 -12.68 12.51
N GLU A 155 2.79 -12.23 11.29
CA GLU A 155 1.58 -11.43 11.00
C GLU A 155 0.31 -12.19 11.37
N VAL A 156 0.17 -13.46 10.96
CA VAL A 156 -0.99 -14.31 11.30
C VAL A 156 -1.13 -14.51 12.80
N LEU A 157 -0.02 -14.70 13.50
CA LEU A 157 -0.01 -14.81 14.95
C LEU A 157 -0.52 -13.52 15.61
N CYS A 158 0.07 -12.38 15.26
CA CYS A 158 -0.28 -11.08 15.80
C CYS A 158 -1.71 -10.64 15.44
N ALA A 159 -2.22 -11.03 14.28
CA ALA A 159 -3.56 -10.65 13.80
C ALA A 159 -4.70 -11.27 14.62
N ARG A 160 -4.41 -12.22 15.51
CA ARG A 160 -5.38 -12.75 16.47
C ARG A 160 -5.77 -11.72 17.53
N GLU A 161 -4.83 -10.85 17.89
CA GLU A 161 -4.98 -9.83 18.94
C GLU A 161 -5.35 -8.46 18.38
N VAL A 162 -4.80 -8.11 17.22
CA VAL A 162 -5.08 -6.87 16.50
C VAL A 162 -5.46 -7.22 15.06
N GLY A 163 -6.37 -6.48 14.46
CA GLY A 163 -6.80 -6.75 13.09
C GLY A 163 -5.64 -6.69 12.07
N ASP A 164 -5.88 -7.19 10.88
CA ASP A 164 -4.98 -7.12 9.72
C ASP A 164 -5.54 -6.25 8.57
N ARG A 165 -6.77 -5.75 8.72
CA ARG A 165 -7.51 -5.08 7.65
C ARG A 165 -7.75 -3.60 7.94
N THR A 166 -7.67 -2.80 6.87
CA THR A 166 -8.07 -1.40 6.89
C THR A 166 -9.50 -1.26 6.37
N ALA A 167 -10.36 -0.63 7.15
CA ALA A 167 -11.65 -0.12 6.65
C ALA A 167 -11.36 1.13 5.81
N TRP A 168 -11.11 0.98 4.51
CA TRP A 168 -10.61 2.05 3.64
C TRP A 168 -11.52 3.30 3.61
N GLN A 169 -12.83 3.13 3.73
CA GLN A 169 -13.76 4.26 3.82
C GLN A 169 -13.58 5.04 5.14
N ALA A 170 -13.38 4.33 6.25
CA ALA A 170 -13.10 4.98 7.54
C ALA A 170 -11.73 5.67 7.53
N MET A 171 -10.71 5.06 6.92
CA MET A 171 -9.37 5.63 6.74
C MET A 171 -9.41 6.97 5.98
N LEU A 172 -10.33 7.14 5.00
CA LEU A 172 -10.48 8.36 4.21
C LEU A 172 -11.36 9.43 4.87
N LYS A 173 -12.00 9.16 6.01
CA LYS A 173 -12.85 10.13 6.72
C LYS A 173 -12.11 10.96 7.77
N GLY A 174 -10.82 10.73 7.95
CA GLY A 174 -10.03 11.47 8.92
C GLY A 174 -8.71 10.79 9.26
N ASN A 175 -7.99 11.36 10.20
CA ASN A 175 -6.73 10.78 10.70
C ASN A 175 -6.95 9.69 11.76
N GLY A 176 -8.20 9.48 12.19
CA GLY A 176 -8.49 8.59 13.29
C GLY A 176 -8.04 9.17 14.64
N VAL A 177 -8.22 8.38 15.70
CA VAL A 177 -7.74 8.74 17.04
C VAL A 177 -6.34 8.15 17.22
N ALA A 178 -5.40 8.96 17.70
CA ALA A 178 -4.06 8.50 18.04
C ALA A 178 -4.13 7.35 19.08
N GLN A 179 -3.29 6.35 18.89
CA GLN A 179 -3.21 5.16 19.73
C GLN A 179 -1.83 5.06 20.36
N ASP A 180 -1.75 4.50 21.53
CA ASP A 180 -0.48 4.13 22.16
C ASP A 180 0.02 2.80 21.55
N LEU A 181 0.78 2.91 20.45
CA LEU A 181 1.30 1.74 19.74
C LEU A 181 2.32 0.97 20.58
N GLU A 182 3.02 1.62 21.52
CA GLU A 182 3.94 0.94 22.41
C GLU A 182 3.20 0.03 23.40
N GLN A 183 2.15 0.54 24.04
CA GLN A 183 1.36 -0.29 24.94
C GLN A 183 0.69 -1.45 24.21
N ILE A 184 0.24 -1.23 22.97
CA ILE A 184 -0.33 -2.30 22.13
C ILE A 184 0.74 -3.33 21.80
N ARG A 185 1.96 -2.90 21.43
CA ARG A 185 3.10 -3.79 21.18
C ARG A 185 3.43 -4.65 22.40
N LEU A 186 3.53 -4.03 23.58
CA LEU A 186 3.86 -4.76 24.81
C LEU A 186 2.82 -5.86 25.12
N ARG A 187 1.54 -5.55 25.03
CA ARG A 187 0.47 -6.53 25.20
C ARG A 187 0.53 -7.65 24.17
N LEU A 188 0.74 -7.29 22.91
CA LEU A 188 0.82 -8.22 21.80
C LEU A 188 2.01 -9.18 21.96
N MET A 189 3.19 -8.66 22.29
CA MET A 189 4.38 -9.48 22.48
C MET A 189 4.23 -10.43 23.69
N ALA A 190 3.62 -9.97 24.78
CA ALA A 190 3.35 -10.82 25.95
C ALA A 190 2.33 -11.92 25.63
N SER A 191 1.29 -11.63 24.84
CA SER A 191 0.28 -12.64 24.47
C SER A 191 0.81 -13.70 23.49
N CYS A 192 1.84 -13.38 22.70
CA CYS A 192 2.42 -14.24 21.68
C CYS A 192 3.82 -14.79 22.04
N GLU A 193 4.28 -14.57 23.28
CA GLU A 193 5.66 -14.88 23.69
C GLU A 193 6.05 -16.33 23.41
N ARG A 194 5.19 -17.28 23.79
CA ARG A 194 5.44 -18.71 23.59
C ARG A 194 5.51 -19.08 22.12
N GLU A 195 4.55 -18.64 21.34
CA GLU A 195 4.50 -18.97 19.91
C GLU A 195 5.65 -18.31 19.14
N ILE A 196 6.09 -17.12 19.55
CA ILE A 196 7.29 -16.47 18.98
C ILE A 196 8.53 -17.30 19.30
N ALA A 197 8.67 -17.80 20.54
CA ALA A 197 9.76 -18.69 20.93
C ALA A 197 9.75 -20.00 20.11
N ASP A 198 8.58 -20.58 19.90
CA ASP A 198 8.42 -21.78 19.05
C ASP A 198 8.83 -21.51 17.61
N LEU A 199 8.49 -20.34 17.03
CA LEU A 199 8.93 -19.93 15.70
C LEU A 199 10.46 -19.73 15.63
N GLN A 200 11.06 -19.15 16.67
CA GLN A 200 12.52 -19.00 16.76
C GLN A 200 13.24 -20.34 16.80
N LEU A 201 12.71 -21.32 17.54
CA LEU A 201 13.26 -22.68 17.57
C LEU A 201 13.16 -23.37 16.19
N GLN A 202 12.07 -23.18 15.47
CA GLN A 202 11.85 -23.81 14.17
C GLN A 202 12.71 -23.19 13.05
N HIS A 203 12.95 -21.88 13.08
CA HIS A 203 13.61 -21.14 12.01
C HIS A 203 15.07 -20.75 12.31
N GLY A 204 15.53 -21.02 13.51
CA GLY A 204 16.88 -20.72 13.99
C GLY A 204 16.96 -19.40 14.75
N GLU A 205 18.00 -19.30 15.57
CA GLU A 205 18.30 -18.12 16.36
C GLU A 205 18.57 -16.91 15.44
N GLY A 206 17.98 -15.77 15.73
CA GLY A 206 18.08 -14.56 14.90
C GLY A 206 17.14 -14.49 13.68
N ALA A 207 16.30 -15.53 13.44
CA ALA A 207 15.30 -15.47 12.37
C ALA A 207 14.18 -14.43 12.63
N PHE A 208 13.92 -14.13 13.91
CA PHE A 208 12.94 -13.16 14.38
C PHE A 208 13.58 -12.23 15.41
N GLU A 209 13.99 -11.06 14.96
CA GLU A 209 14.56 -10.00 15.79
C GLU A 209 13.42 -9.08 16.28
N LEU A 210 13.17 -9.03 17.58
CA LEU A 210 12.18 -8.13 18.16
C LEU A 210 12.75 -6.71 18.26
N LEU A 211 12.07 -5.73 17.70
CA LEU A 211 12.49 -4.34 17.65
C LEU A 211 11.87 -3.56 18.82
N VAL A 212 12.51 -3.64 19.99
CA VAL A 212 12.01 -3.05 21.23
C VAL A 212 12.08 -1.53 21.19
N ASP A 213 13.19 -0.98 20.71
CA ASP A 213 13.48 0.46 20.71
C ASP A 213 13.15 1.16 19.37
N ALA A 214 12.45 0.48 18.46
CA ALA A 214 12.10 1.08 17.19
C ALA A 214 11.19 2.32 17.40
N PRO A 215 11.50 3.46 16.76
CA PRO A 215 10.71 4.67 16.93
C PRO A 215 9.33 4.53 16.28
N GLU A 216 8.35 5.23 16.86
CA GLU A 216 7.07 5.47 16.21
C GLU A 216 7.22 6.57 15.16
N THR A 217 6.58 6.38 14.00
CA THR A 217 6.53 7.36 12.92
C THR A 217 5.12 7.91 12.81
N HIS A 218 4.99 9.24 12.86
CA HIS A 218 3.77 9.97 12.58
C HIS A 218 3.75 10.43 11.13
N ILE A 219 2.58 10.35 10.49
CA ILE A 219 2.42 10.62 9.06
C ILE A 219 1.23 11.56 8.86
N ASP A 220 1.52 12.75 8.34
CA ASP A 220 0.52 13.75 8.01
C ASP A 220 0.25 13.79 6.51
N TYR A 221 -1.03 13.82 6.16
CA TYR A 221 -1.49 13.80 4.77
C TYR A 221 -1.96 15.18 4.32
N PRO A 222 -1.73 15.53 3.04
CA PRO A 222 -2.17 16.79 2.46
C PRO A 222 -3.69 16.75 2.22
N VAL A 223 -4.48 17.16 3.19
CA VAL A 223 -5.94 17.18 3.15
C VAL A 223 -6.47 18.52 3.60
N LEU A 224 -7.22 19.20 2.72
CA LEU A 224 -7.93 20.44 3.00
C LEU A 224 -9.25 20.17 3.72
N THR A 225 -9.98 19.16 3.26
CA THR A 225 -11.29 18.79 3.83
C THR A 225 -11.51 17.28 3.70
N TRP A 226 -11.89 16.65 4.79
CA TRP A 226 -12.25 15.24 4.82
C TRP A 226 -13.66 15.01 4.27
N PRO A 227 -13.89 13.93 3.48
CA PRO A 227 -15.21 13.65 2.95
C PRO A 227 -16.16 13.09 4.03
N ASP A 228 -17.35 13.65 4.15
CA ASP A 228 -18.41 13.09 5.01
C ASP A 228 -18.88 11.72 4.49
N LYS A 229 -19.01 11.60 3.16
CA LYS A 229 -19.40 10.37 2.48
C LYS A 229 -18.34 9.96 1.47
N VAL A 230 -17.86 8.72 1.57
CA VAL A 230 -16.86 8.19 0.65
C VAL A 230 -17.55 7.47 -0.50
N LYS A 231 -17.67 8.14 -1.64
CA LYS A 231 -18.17 7.59 -2.91
C LYS A 231 -16.97 7.30 -3.82
N ALA A 232 -16.80 6.06 -4.26
CA ALA A 232 -15.70 5.70 -5.13
C ALA A 232 -16.00 6.00 -6.60
N HIS A 233 -15.12 6.74 -7.25
CA HIS A 233 -15.08 6.84 -8.71
C HIS A 233 -14.51 5.56 -9.33
N ASN A 234 -14.95 5.26 -10.56
CA ASN A 234 -14.56 4.03 -11.23
C ASN A 234 -14.50 4.23 -12.75
N PHE A 235 -13.31 4.17 -13.32
CA PHE A 235 -13.10 4.31 -14.77
C PHE A 235 -13.73 3.19 -15.60
N ASP A 236 -14.01 2.03 -15.03
CA ASP A 236 -14.78 0.97 -15.72
C ASP A 236 -16.26 1.33 -15.94
N LYS A 237 -16.77 2.35 -15.21
CA LYS A 237 -18.17 2.78 -15.26
C LYS A 237 -18.35 4.16 -15.88
N GLN A 238 -17.37 5.03 -15.72
CA GLN A 238 -17.38 6.41 -16.21
C GLN A 238 -15.95 6.79 -16.65
N ALA A 239 -15.79 7.23 -17.89
CA ALA A 239 -14.49 7.57 -18.42
C ALA A 239 -13.87 8.82 -17.78
N VAL A 240 -14.70 9.71 -17.24
CA VAL A 240 -14.27 11.02 -16.74
C VAL A 240 -14.54 11.10 -15.25
N VAL A 241 -13.54 11.55 -14.48
CA VAL A 241 -13.64 11.92 -13.07
C VAL A 241 -13.26 13.38 -12.94
N GLU A 242 -14.18 14.20 -12.46
CA GLU A 242 -14.01 15.64 -12.31
C GLU A 242 -14.36 16.08 -10.89
N GLY A 243 -13.68 17.12 -10.42
CA GLY A 243 -13.95 17.76 -9.15
C GLY A 243 -12.76 18.55 -8.61
N THR A 244 -12.99 19.24 -7.52
CA THR A 244 -11.94 19.95 -6.78
C THR A 244 -11.16 18.95 -5.92
N LEU A 245 -9.83 18.94 -6.05
CA LEU A 245 -8.98 18.06 -5.26
C LEU A 245 -8.91 18.57 -3.81
N MET A 246 -9.58 17.87 -2.90
CA MET A 246 -9.70 18.23 -1.49
C MET A 246 -8.67 17.58 -0.60
N GLY A 247 -7.97 16.54 -1.09
CA GLY A 247 -6.92 15.88 -0.32
C GLY A 247 -6.37 14.63 -1.00
N ILE A 248 -5.26 14.15 -0.43
CA ILE A 248 -4.60 12.92 -0.89
C ILE A 248 -4.26 12.10 0.35
N LYS A 249 -4.64 10.82 0.38
CA LYS A 249 -4.26 9.90 1.45
C LYS A 249 -4.09 8.48 0.93
N GLY A 250 -2.97 7.84 1.28
CA GLY A 250 -2.63 6.53 0.74
C GLY A 250 -2.45 6.60 -0.78
N GLN A 251 -3.22 5.81 -1.50
CA GLN A 251 -3.25 5.82 -2.96
C GLN A 251 -4.57 6.41 -3.50
N TYR A 252 -5.21 7.30 -2.73
CA TYR A 252 -6.48 7.92 -3.07
C TYR A 252 -6.34 9.43 -3.30
N LEU A 253 -6.85 9.89 -4.43
CA LEU A 253 -7.22 11.29 -4.64
C LEU A 253 -8.64 11.49 -4.11
N MET A 254 -8.83 12.49 -3.25
CA MET A 254 -10.12 12.84 -2.66
C MET A 254 -10.63 14.12 -3.31
N PHE A 255 -11.72 14.01 -4.05
CA PHE A 255 -12.42 15.13 -4.68
C PHE A 255 -13.69 15.46 -3.89
N ASP A 256 -14.21 16.65 -4.08
CA ASP A 256 -15.53 17.04 -3.58
C ASP A 256 -16.66 16.17 -4.15
N THR A 257 -16.45 15.55 -5.32
CA THR A 257 -17.40 14.64 -5.99
C THR A 257 -17.24 13.17 -5.59
N GLY A 258 -16.14 12.80 -4.92
CA GLY A 258 -15.86 11.44 -4.49
C GLY A 258 -14.35 11.12 -4.42
N VAL A 259 -13.98 9.86 -4.34
CA VAL A 259 -12.58 9.43 -4.19
C VAL A 259 -12.15 8.50 -5.31
N LEU A 260 -10.93 8.66 -5.81
CA LEU A 260 -10.35 7.82 -6.86
C LEU A 260 -9.12 7.08 -6.31
N ASN A 261 -9.17 5.75 -6.31
CA ASN A 261 -8.00 4.92 -5.98
C ASN A 261 -7.10 4.76 -7.21
N ILE A 262 -6.00 5.47 -7.25
CA ILE A 262 -5.05 5.45 -8.38
C ILE A 262 -4.49 4.05 -8.60
N ARG A 263 -4.11 3.37 -7.52
CA ARG A 263 -3.50 2.03 -7.60
C ARG A 263 -4.44 0.99 -8.22
N LYS A 264 -5.76 1.12 -8.00
CA LYS A 264 -6.76 0.23 -8.59
C LYS A 264 -6.72 0.25 -10.12
N PHE A 265 -6.41 1.40 -10.71
CA PHE A 265 -6.40 1.64 -12.15
C PHE A 265 -4.99 1.60 -12.73
N GLY A 266 -4.07 0.83 -12.13
CA GLY A 266 -2.75 0.60 -12.70
C GLY A 266 -2.84 0.13 -14.15
N GLY A 267 -2.07 0.75 -15.04
CA GLY A 267 -2.06 0.47 -16.47
C GLY A 267 -3.14 1.19 -17.31
N TYR A 268 -4.08 1.93 -16.71
CA TYR A 268 -5.05 2.75 -17.44
C TYR A 268 -4.35 4.01 -17.94
N GLU A 269 -4.53 4.33 -19.22
CA GLU A 269 -4.10 5.61 -19.77
C GLU A 269 -5.10 6.70 -19.39
N VAL A 270 -4.59 7.79 -18.83
CA VAL A 270 -5.42 8.94 -18.44
C VAL A 270 -4.81 10.24 -18.93
N GLU A 271 -5.66 11.16 -19.32
CA GLU A 271 -5.35 12.58 -19.46
C GLU A 271 -5.80 13.29 -18.18
N ILE A 272 -4.94 14.17 -17.63
CA ILE A 272 -5.23 15.01 -16.48
C ILE A 272 -5.16 16.47 -16.89
N ARG A 273 -6.20 17.24 -16.62
CA ARG A 273 -6.28 18.66 -16.93
C ARG A 273 -6.69 19.44 -15.69
N VAL A 274 -6.09 20.62 -15.52
CA VAL A 274 -6.60 21.62 -14.59
C VAL A 274 -7.75 22.32 -15.29
N THR A 275 -8.95 22.28 -14.65
CA THR A 275 -10.15 22.98 -15.12
C THR A 275 -10.33 24.28 -14.36
N ALA A 276 -10.87 25.30 -15.01
CA ALA A 276 -11.09 26.60 -14.40
C ALA A 276 -12.27 26.58 -13.40
#